data_d8f40b2f2906dc7df79f1f3dcaf0ec58
#
_entry.id   d8f40b2f2906dc7df79f1f3dcaf0ec58
#
_cell.length_a   1.000
_cell.length_b   1.000
_cell.length_c   1.000
_cell.angle_alpha   90.00
_cell.angle_beta   90.00
_cell.angle_gamma   90.00
#
_symmetry.space_group_name_H-M   'P 1'
#
loop_
_entity.id
_entity.type
_entity.pdbx_description
1 polymer ?
#
loop_
_entity_poly.entity_id
_entity_poly.type
_entity_poly.pdbx_seq_one_letter_code
_entity_poly.pdbx_strand_id
1 'polypeptide(L)'
;MKRILTAIIICIVAAAHAPAQKPLAVDIWPEGLPNSNGTDLTEPYSDETRNYKPTMYVYLPDSNKATGRAVLALPGGGYVWESFDNEGHSWAKPLNDRGIALIVVKYRLPRNRMLAVPETDVYEAIRITRRHAREWHIDPHKVGVMGFSAGGHLASTVATHAKGNARPDFHILFYAVTSMRDNMRTKHSGTKP
;
A
#
# COMPACT_ATOMS: atom_id res chain seq x y z
N MET A 1 -39.57 -56.44 3.50
CA MET A 1 -38.37 -55.63 3.81
C MET A 1 -38.30 -54.47 2.81
N LYS A 2 -38.77 -53.26 3.20
CA LYS A 2 -38.72 -52.05 2.37
C LYS A 2 -37.38 -51.35 2.57
N ARG A 3 -36.59 -51.23 1.50
CA ARG A 3 -35.32 -50.51 1.53
C ARG A 3 -35.65 -49.00 1.32
N ILE A 4 -35.40 -48.18 2.33
CA ILE A 4 -35.49 -46.73 2.23
C ILE A 4 -34.16 -46.24 1.64
N LEU A 5 -34.20 -45.72 0.41
CA LEU A 5 -33.07 -45.06 -0.23
C LEU A 5 -33.04 -43.58 0.24
N THR A 6 -32.09 -43.26 1.11
CA THR A 6 -31.90 -41.87 1.54
C THR A 6 -31.01 -41.18 0.49
N ALA A 7 -31.63 -40.31 -0.30
CA ALA A 7 -30.89 -39.45 -1.21
C ALA A 7 -30.22 -38.29 -0.46
N ILE A 8 -28.91 -38.25 -0.40
CA ILE A 8 -28.15 -37.12 0.12
C ILE A 8 -28.04 -36.08 -0.99
N ILE A 9 -28.76 -34.97 -0.86
CA ILE A 9 -28.62 -33.81 -1.73
C ILE A 9 -27.40 -33.01 -1.26
N ILE A 10 -26.30 -33.11 -1.98
CA ILE A 10 -25.13 -32.26 -1.77
C ILE A 10 -25.42 -30.90 -2.45
N CYS A 11 -25.80 -29.90 -1.69
CA CYS A 11 -25.83 -28.52 -2.18
C CYS A 11 -24.41 -28.00 -2.36
N ILE A 12 -23.90 -28.04 -3.59
CA ILE A 12 -22.67 -27.32 -3.95
C ILE A 12 -23.04 -25.82 -3.98
N VAL A 13 -22.72 -25.11 -2.89
CA VAL A 13 -22.76 -23.64 -2.89
C VAL A 13 -21.56 -23.20 -3.73
N ALA A 14 -21.79 -22.89 -5.00
CA ALA A 14 -20.81 -22.19 -5.81
C ALA A 14 -20.57 -20.81 -5.18
N ALA A 15 -19.45 -20.65 -4.50
CA ALA A 15 -19.00 -19.34 -4.06
C ALA A 15 -18.77 -18.49 -5.31
N ALA A 16 -19.72 -17.66 -5.66
CA ALA A 16 -19.57 -16.66 -6.71
C ALA A 16 -18.39 -15.75 -6.29
N HIS A 17 -17.26 -15.89 -6.97
CA HIS A 17 -16.17 -14.94 -6.82
C HIS A 17 -16.67 -13.61 -7.40
N ALA A 18 -16.93 -12.64 -6.54
CA ALA A 18 -17.20 -11.28 -6.98
C ALA A 18 -15.96 -10.82 -7.80
N PRO A 19 -16.17 -10.14 -8.94
CA PRO A 19 -15.06 -9.63 -9.73
C PRO A 19 -14.18 -8.74 -8.87
N ALA A 20 -12.86 -8.82 -9.08
CA ALA A 20 -11.91 -7.99 -8.35
C ALA A 20 -12.29 -6.51 -8.52
N GLN A 21 -12.43 -5.79 -7.43
CA GLN A 21 -12.79 -4.38 -7.45
C GLN A 21 -11.70 -3.60 -8.20
N LYS A 22 -12.11 -2.84 -9.24
CA LYS A 22 -11.19 -1.99 -9.98
C LYS A 22 -10.84 -0.76 -9.11
N PRO A 23 -9.55 -0.48 -8.86
CA PRO A 23 -9.16 0.69 -8.08
C PRO A 23 -9.38 2.00 -8.85
N LEU A 24 -9.59 3.08 -8.12
CA LEU A 24 -9.41 4.43 -8.64
C LEU A 24 -7.90 4.73 -8.66
N ALA A 25 -7.35 5.01 -9.84
CA ALA A 25 -5.95 5.43 -9.97
C ALA A 25 -5.85 6.96 -9.84
N VAL A 26 -5.01 7.42 -8.92
CA VAL A 26 -4.79 8.84 -8.63
C VAL A 26 -3.31 9.15 -8.78
N ASP A 27 -2.98 10.12 -9.62
CA ASP A 27 -1.61 10.62 -9.78
C ASP A 27 -1.20 11.40 -8.53
N ILE A 28 -0.03 11.09 -7.96
CA ILE A 28 0.45 11.79 -6.75
C ILE A 28 0.95 13.20 -7.12
N TRP A 29 1.52 13.37 -8.31
CA TRP A 29 2.15 14.60 -8.74
C TRP A 29 1.66 15.09 -10.11
N PRO A 30 0.39 15.46 -10.26
CA PRO A 30 -0.16 15.90 -11.55
C PRO A 30 0.49 17.18 -12.08
N GLU A 31 0.98 18.04 -11.18
CA GLU A 31 1.63 19.34 -11.54
C GLU A 31 3.15 19.23 -11.72
N GLY A 32 3.72 18.03 -11.57
CA GLY A 32 5.16 17.77 -11.68
C GLY A 32 5.83 17.36 -10.39
N LEU A 33 6.99 16.70 -10.51
CA LEU A 33 7.71 16.10 -9.39
C LEU A 33 8.42 17.18 -8.54
N PRO A 34 8.32 17.11 -7.19
CA PRO A 34 8.98 18.06 -6.29
C PRO A 34 10.48 17.77 -6.10
N ASN A 35 10.90 16.56 -6.38
CA ASN A 35 12.29 16.08 -6.35
C ASN A 35 12.46 14.91 -7.33
N SER A 36 13.69 14.43 -7.52
CA SER A 36 14.00 13.37 -8.48
C SER A 36 14.88 12.30 -7.86
N ASN A 37 14.70 11.05 -8.31
CA ASN A 37 15.60 9.93 -8.03
C ASN A 37 16.70 9.78 -9.12
N GLY A 38 16.75 10.69 -10.10
CA GLY A 38 17.70 10.72 -11.20
C GLY A 38 17.21 9.99 -12.47
N THR A 39 16.31 9.01 -12.39
CA THR A 39 15.77 8.29 -13.55
C THR A 39 14.39 8.81 -13.99
N ASP A 40 13.60 9.31 -13.07
CA ASP A 40 12.25 9.81 -13.27
C ASP A 40 12.15 11.05 -14.17
N LEU A 41 13.25 11.74 -14.41
CA LEU A 41 13.36 12.90 -15.31
C LEU A 41 14.00 12.58 -16.67
N THR A 42 14.69 11.42 -16.78
CA THR A 42 15.50 11.07 -17.95
C THR A 42 14.99 9.85 -18.71
N GLU A 43 14.18 9.02 -18.08
CA GLU A 43 13.63 7.78 -18.62
C GLU A 43 12.11 7.78 -18.60
N PRO A 44 11.44 7.15 -19.58
CA PRO A 44 10.00 6.93 -19.53
C PRO A 44 9.59 6.12 -18.31
N TYR A 45 8.41 6.42 -17.76
CA TYR A 45 7.84 5.55 -16.72
C TYR A 45 7.52 4.17 -17.30
N SER A 46 8.00 3.13 -16.63
CA SER A 46 7.80 1.74 -17.02
C SER A 46 7.94 0.82 -15.82
N ASP A 47 7.06 -0.18 -15.75
CA ASP A 47 7.13 -1.24 -14.74
C ASP A 47 8.30 -2.19 -15.02
N GLU A 48 8.67 -2.38 -16.28
CA GLU A 48 9.79 -3.23 -16.69
C GLU A 48 11.13 -2.66 -16.23
N THR A 49 11.34 -1.37 -16.42
CA THR A 49 12.56 -0.67 -15.97
C THR A 49 12.49 -0.28 -14.49
N ARG A 50 11.32 -0.45 -13.87
CA ARG A 50 11.06 -0.05 -12.48
C ARG A 50 11.25 1.46 -12.24
N ASN A 51 11.07 2.23 -13.29
CA ASN A 51 10.91 3.67 -13.20
C ASN A 51 9.42 3.97 -13.01
N TYR A 52 8.95 3.87 -11.78
CA TYR A 52 7.53 3.94 -11.46
C TYR A 52 7.00 5.37 -11.51
N LYS A 53 5.86 5.53 -12.20
CA LYS A 53 5.05 6.74 -12.04
C LYS A 53 4.42 6.72 -10.65
N PRO A 54 4.65 7.74 -9.81
CA PRO A 54 4.09 7.76 -8.46
C PRO A 54 2.55 7.88 -8.53
N THR A 55 1.88 6.81 -8.11
CA THR A 55 0.43 6.63 -8.27
C THR A 55 -0.18 6.01 -7.02
N MET A 56 -1.39 6.41 -6.67
CA MET A 56 -2.21 5.77 -5.64
C MET A 56 -3.29 4.92 -6.32
N TYR A 57 -3.47 3.68 -5.86
CA TYR A 57 -4.59 2.81 -6.24
C TYR A 57 -5.55 2.72 -5.07
N VAL A 58 -6.68 3.40 -5.18
CA VAL A 58 -7.65 3.56 -4.09
C VAL A 58 -8.77 2.53 -4.21
N TYR A 59 -8.97 1.74 -3.17
CA TYR A 59 -10.03 0.75 -3.00
C TYR A 59 -10.93 1.20 -1.85
N LEU A 60 -12.14 1.59 -2.17
CA LEU A 60 -13.12 2.06 -1.18
C LEU A 60 -14.08 0.93 -0.79
N PRO A 61 -14.40 0.77 0.48
CA PRO A 61 -15.49 -0.11 0.89
C PRO A 61 -16.84 0.46 0.43
N ASP A 62 -17.89 -0.38 0.46
CA ASP A 62 -19.25 0.12 0.31
C ASP A 62 -19.50 1.24 1.31
N SER A 63 -20.09 2.34 0.88
CA SER A 63 -20.27 3.55 1.70
C SER A 63 -21.08 3.28 2.99
N ASN A 64 -22.04 2.33 2.94
CA ASN A 64 -22.82 1.91 4.09
C ASN A 64 -22.04 1.07 5.12
N LYS A 65 -20.85 0.57 4.76
CA LYS A 65 -19.95 -0.19 5.63
C LYS A 65 -18.73 0.61 6.07
N ALA A 66 -18.50 1.77 5.45
CA ALA A 66 -17.30 2.57 5.69
C ALA A 66 -17.17 2.95 7.17
N THR A 67 -16.03 2.59 7.78
CA THR A 67 -15.71 2.90 9.18
C THR A 67 -15.00 4.24 9.34
N GLY A 68 -14.73 4.91 8.23
CA GLY A 68 -13.89 6.10 8.17
C GLY A 68 -12.38 5.80 8.26
N ARG A 69 -11.96 4.55 8.45
CA ARG A 69 -10.53 4.19 8.50
C ARG A 69 -9.96 4.04 7.11
N ALA A 70 -8.72 4.50 6.92
CA ALA A 70 -7.95 4.29 5.70
C ALA A 70 -6.53 3.81 6.03
N VAL A 71 -5.99 2.93 5.20
CA VAL A 71 -4.64 2.41 5.30
C VAL A 71 -3.93 2.56 3.97
N LEU A 72 -2.79 3.26 3.96
CA LEU A 72 -1.90 3.33 2.82
C LEU A 72 -0.94 2.15 2.88
N ALA A 73 -0.98 1.25 1.90
CA ALA A 73 -0.06 0.13 1.78
C ALA A 73 1.20 0.54 1.04
N LEU A 74 2.34 0.26 1.64
CA LEU A 74 3.68 0.49 1.11
C LEU A 74 4.35 -0.87 0.87
N PRO A 75 4.30 -1.39 -0.39
CA PRO A 75 4.87 -2.68 -0.70
C PRO A 75 6.39 -2.71 -0.50
N GLY A 76 6.93 -3.88 -0.17
CA GLY A 76 8.35 -4.14 -0.12
C GLY A 76 8.93 -4.53 -1.47
N GLY A 77 10.19 -4.96 -1.45
CA GLY A 77 10.94 -5.36 -2.65
C GLY A 77 12.38 -4.85 -2.61
N GLY A 78 12.93 -4.64 -1.39
CA GLY A 78 14.32 -4.25 -1.18
C GLY A 78 14.69 -2.88 -1.74
N TYR A 79 13.72 -2.02 -2.03
CA TYR A 79 13.89 -0.76 -2.77
C TYR A 79 14.43 -0.93 -4.21
N VAL A 80 14.31 -2.13 -4.76
CA VAL A 80 14.73 -2.48 -6.13
C VAL A 80 13.52 -2.71 -7.03
N TRP A 81 12.41 -3.11 -6.45
CA TRP A 81 11.09 -3.32 -7.07
C TRP A 81 9.99 -3.19 -6.02
N GLU A 82 8.73 -3.37 -6.39
CA GLU A 82 7.61 -3.36 -5.45
C GLU A 82 6.69 -4.57 -5.66
N SER A 83 6.34 -5.23 -4.55
CA SER A 83 5.44 -6.40 -4.52
C SER A 83 3.98 -5.98 -4.51
N PHE A 84 3.51 -5.31 -5.58
CA PHE A 84 2.18 -4.68 -5.64
C PHE A 84 1.04 -5.65 -5.39
N ASP A 85 1.10 -6.88 -5.91
CA ASP A 85 0.01 -7.83 -5.80
C ASP A 85 -0.12 -8.37 -4.37
N ASN A 86 0.94 -8.96 -3.82
CA ASN A 86 0.88 -9.65 -2.53
C ASN A 86 0.86 -8.69 -1.34
N GLU A 87 1.62 -7.60 -1.42
CA GLU A 87 1.79 -6.64 -0.32
C GLU A 87 0.98 -5.34 -0.54
N GLY A 88 0.17 -5.32 -1.60
CA GLY A 88 -0.68 -4.21 -1.99
C GLY A 88 -2.10 -4.65 -2.33
N HIS A 89 -2.35 -4.94 -3.60
CA HIS A 89 -3.70 -5.14 -4.15
C HIS A 89 -4.50 -6.28 -3.48
N SER A 90 -3.84 -7.37 -3.08
CA SER A 90 -4.49 -8.51 -2.42
C SER A 90 -5.13 -8.16 -1.07
N TRP A 91 -4.74 -7.05 -0.45
CA TRP A 91 -5.30 -6.56 0.81
C TRP A 91 -6.61 -5.79 0.61
N ALA A 92 -7.00 -5.45 -0.64
CA ALA A 92 -8.18 -4.64 -0.90
C ALA A 92 -9.46 -5.29 -0.36
N LYS A 93 -9.74 -6.53 -0.80
CA LYS A 93 -10.96 -7.22 -0.37
C LYS A 93 -11.01 -7.46 1.14
N PRO A 94 -9.96 -8.01 1.81
CA PRO A 94 -9.98 -8.20 3.26
C PRO A 94 -10.24 -6.93 4.08
N LEU A 95 -9.72 -5.79 3.64
CA LEU A 95 -9.92 -4.51 4.33
C LEU A 95 -11.27 -3.89 4.00
N ASN A 96 -11.69 -3.88 2.73
CA ASN A 96 -12.97 -3.32 2.33
C ASN A 96 -14.15 -4.11 2.93
N ASP A 97 -14.06 -5.43 3.06
CA ASP A 97 -15.07 -6.25 3.76
C ASP A 97 -15.26 -5.82 5.23
N ARG A 98 -14.24 -5.18 5.81
CA ARG A 98 -14.25 -4.62 7.18
C ARG A 98 -14.51 -3.12 7.22
N GLY A 99 -14.91 -2.54 6.10
CA GLY A 99 -15.22 -1.11 6.01
C GLY A 99 -14.01 -0.19 6.07
N ILE A 100 -12.81 -0.72 5.78
CA ILE A 100 -11.54 0.04 5.78
C ILE A 100 -11.13 0.31 4.34
N ALA A 101 -10.88 1.57 4.00
CA ALA A 101 -10.33 1.93 2.69
C ALA A 101 -8.86 1.51 2.59
N LEU A 102 -8.47 0.92 1.45
CA LEU A 102 -7.08 0.63 1.13
C LEU A 102 -6.59 1.56 0.03
N ILE A 103 -5.42 2.11 0.22
CA ILE A 103 -4.70 2.89 -0.79
C ILE A 103 -3.33 2.24 -1.02
N VAL A 104 -3.12 1.60 -2.15
CA VAL A 104 -1.80 1.06 -2.51
C VAL A 104 -0.98 2.18 -3.13
N VAL A 105 0.15 2.48 -2.53
CA VAL A 105 1.05 3.55 -2.99
C VAL A 105 2.16 2.96 -3.83
N LYS A 106 2.14 3.27 -5.12
CA LYS A 106 3.23 3.00 -6.05
C LYS A 106 4.20 4.17 -5.95
N TYR A 107 5.20 4.03 -5.09
CA TYR A 107 6.16 5.09 -4.82
C TYR A 107 7.38 4.98 -5.73
N ARG A 108 8.10 6.08 -5.97
CA ARG A 108 9.36 6.05 -6.71
C ARG A 108 10.45 5.37 -5.89
N LEU A 109 11.24 4.51 -6.53
CA LEU A 109 12.35 3.82 -5.86
C LEU A 109 13.48 4.79 -5.51
N PRO A 110 14.15 4.61 -4.35
CA PRO A 110 15.25 5.47 -3.91
C PRO A 110 16.54 5.15 -4.62
N ARG A 111 16.66 5.51 -5.90
CA ARG A 111 17.90 5.35 -6.65
C ARG A 111 19.02 6.10 -5.93
N ASN A 112 20.24 5.56 -5.97
CA ASN A 112 21.41 6.16 -5.31
C ASN A 112 21.20 6.47 -3.81
N ARG A 113 20.40 5.65 -3.10
CA ARG A 113 20.06 5.82 -1.68
C ARG A 113 19.30 7.10 -1.34
N MET A 114 18.63 7.73 -2.31
CA MET A 114 17.82 8.94 -2.10
C MET A 114 16.48 8.62 -1.46
N LEU A 115 16.48 8.21 -0.19
CA LEU A 115 15.27 7.83 0.57
C LEU A 115 14.24 8.97 0.67
N ALA A 116 14.69 10.21 0.58
CA ALA A 116 13.76 11.36 0.58
C ALA A 116 12.75 11.33 -0.58
N VAL A 117 13.03 10.62 -1.68
CA VAL A 117 12.13 10.55 -2.83
C VAL A 117 10.87 9.73 -2.51
N PRO A 118 10.96 8.44 -2.12
CA PRO A 118 9.78 7.67 -1.72
C PRO A 118 9.07 8.26 -0.49
N GLU A 119 9.81 8.84 0.47
CA GLU A 119 9.20 9.53 1.62
C GLU A 119 8.30 10.68 1.17
N THR A 120 8.78 11.49 0.21
CA THR A 120 8.02 12.63 -0.34
C THR A 120 6.74 12.15 -1.02
N ASP A 121 6.80 11.04 -1.77
CA ASP A 121 5.61 10.45 -2.40
C ASP A 121 4.59 9.99 -1.36
N VAL A 122 5.03 9.33 -0.29
CA VAL A 122 4.12 8.86 0.76
C VAL A 122 3.54 10.03 1.56
N TYR A 123 4.31 11.07 1.85
CA TYR A 123 3.79 12.27 2.51
C TYR A 123 2.66 12.90 1.71
N GLU A 124 2.83 13.01 0.39
CA GLU A 124 1.78 13.57 -0.45
C GLU A 124 0.59 12.63 -0.59
N ALA A 125 0.81 11.32 -0.71
CA ALA A 125 -0.28 10.34 -0.72
C ALA A 125 -1.17 10.44 0.53
N ILE A 126 -0.59 10.64 1.72
CA ILE A 126 -1.34 10.88 2.97
C ILE A 126 -2.13 12.20 2.87
N ARG A 127 -1.54 13.29 2.35
CA ARG A 127 -2.23 14.57 2.19
C ARG A 127 -3.38 14.46 1.18
N ILE A 128 -3.17 13.78 0.05
CA ILE A 128 -4.23 13.53 -0.94
C ILE A 128 -5.38 12.75 -0.30
N THR A 129 -5.08 11.69 0.44
CA THR A 129 -6.10 10.90 1.14
C THR A 129 -6.94 11.79 2.08
N ARG A 130 -6.31 12.67 2.83
CA ARG A 130 -7.01 13.59 3.73
C ARG A 130 -7.80 14.69 3.00
N ARG A 131 -7.30 15.18 1.85
CA ARG A 131 -8.06 16.14 1.03
C ARG A 131 -9.34 15.53 0.46
N HIS A 132 -9.28 14.24 0.09
CA HIS A 132 -10.44 13.50 -0.44
C HIS A 132 -11.27 12.79 0.65
N ALA A 133 -10.99 13.01 1.93
CA ALA A 133 -11.58 12.27 3.04
C ALA A 133 -13.13 12.26 2.98
N ARG A 134 -13.76 13.39 2.70
CA ARG A 134 -15.22 13.50 2.59
C ARG A 134 -15.76 12.67 1.42
N GLU A 135 -15.14 12.77 0.26
CA GLU A 135 -15.55 12.07 -0.96
C GLU A 135 -15.39 10.56 -0.83
N TRP A 136 -14.31 10.12 -0.15
CA TRP A 136 -13.98 8.71 0.04
C TRP A 136 -14.56 8.11 1.31
N HIS A 137 -15.43 8.82 2.03
CA HIS A 137 -15.99 8.39 3.30
C HIS A 137 -14.94 8.01 4.35
N ILE A 138 -13.83 8.76 4.40
CA ILE A 138 -12.72 8.60 5.33
C ILE A 138 -12.78 9.71 6.40
N ASP A 139 -12.45 9.34 7.62
CA ASP A 139 -12.15 10.29 8.69
C ASP A 139 -10.69 10.75 8.54
N PRO A 140 -10.41 12.04 8.32
CA PRO A 140 -9.05 12.53 8.12
C PRO A 140 -8.12 12.30 9.31
N HIS A 141 -8.66 11.93 10.49
CA HIS A 141 -7.92 11.59 11.70
C HIS A 141 -7.81 10.08 11.93
N LYS A 142 -8.12 9.26 10.92
CA LYS A 142 -8.00 7.79 10.94
C LYS A 142 -7.27 7.25 9.70
N VAL A 143 -6.22 7.95 9.29
CA VAL A 143 -5.39 7.61 8.13
C VAL A 143 -4.05 7.06 8.60
N GLY A 144 -3.82 5.78 8.38
CA GLY A 144 -2.57 5.10 8.74
C GLY A 144 -1.78 4.62 7.55
N VAL A 145 -0.58 4.11 7.82
CA VAL A 145 0.27 3.44 6.85
C VAL A 145 0.52 2.00 7.27
N MET A 146 0.60 1.08 6.33
CA MET A 146 1.14 -0.25 6.55
C MET A 146 2.26 -0.52 5.57
N GLY A 147 3.32 -1.18 6.01
CA GLY A 147 4.45 -1.44 5.16
C GLY A 147 5.10 -2.79 5.40
N PHE A 148 5.68 -3.33 4.33
CA PHE A 148 6.23 -4.67 4.26
C PHE A 148 7.72 -4.61 3.93
N SER A 149 8.58 -5.29 4.71
CA SER A 149 10.03 -5.34 4.44
C SER A 149 10.64 -3.94 4.24
N ALA A 150 11.14 -3.60 3.05
CA ALA A 150 11.62 -2.26 2.69
C ALA A 150 10.50 -1.19 2.75
N GLY A 151 9.28 -1.53 2.32
CA GLY A 151 8.10 -0.67 2.51
C GLY A 151 7.76 -0.48 3.99
N GLY A 152 8.05 -1.47 4.84
CA GLY A 152 7.97 -1.36 6.29
C GLY A 152 9.01 -0.38 6.87
N HIS A 153 10.22 -0.36 6.32
CA HIS A 153 11.21 0.67 6.64
C HIS A 153 10.68 2.06 6.27
N LEU A 154 10.13 2.22 5.05
CA LEU A 154 9.54 3.48 4.61
C LEU A 154 8.38 3.90 5.51
N ALA A 155 7.47 2.97 5.86
CA ALA A 155 6.34 3.23 6.75
C ALA A 155 6.80 3.71 8.15
N SER A 156 7.82 3.07 8.72
CA SER A 156 8.37 3.46 10.02
C SER A 156 9.04 4.83 9.97
N THR A 157 9.78 5.12 8.89
CA THR A 157 10.41 6.42 8.66
C THR A 157 9.36 7.53 8.54
N VAL A 158 8.32 7.31 7.72
CA VAL A 158 7.22 8.25 7.57
C VAL A 158 6.49 8.48 8.90
N ALA A 159 6.20 7.42 9.66
CA ALA A 159 5.50 7.54 10.93
C ALA A 159 6.28 8.34 12.00
N THR A 160 7.61 8.31 11.94
CA THR A 160 8.48 8.95 12.93
C THR A 160 8.94 10.35 12.54
N HIS A 161 9.09 10.63 11.23
CA HIS A 161 9.63 11.90 10.75
C HIS A 161 8.60 12.85 10.16
N ALA A 162 7.45 12.35 9.69
CA ALA A 162 6.41 13.19 9.12
C ALA A 162 5.83 14.19 10.15
N LYS A 163 5.45 15.36 9.65
CA LYS A 163 4.87 16.44 10.45
C LYS A 163 3.53 16.92 9.86
N GLY A 164 2.69 17.47 10.72
CA GLY A 164 1.42 18.05 10.31
C GLY A 164 0.54 17.05 9.53
N ASN A 165 -0.04 17.50 8.43
CA ASN A 165 -0.98 16.71 7.62
C ASN A 165 -0.36 15.50 6.91
N ALA A 166 0.97 15.36 6.90
CA ALA A 166 1.64 14.19 6.34
C ALA A 166 1.88 13.08 7.38
N ARG A 167 1.72 13.38 8.69
CA ARG A 167 1.93 12.39 9.73
C ARG A 167 0.75 11.41 9.78
N PRO A 168 0.99 10.09 9.63
CA PRO A 168 -0.09 9.11 9.77
C PRO A 168 -0.56 9.03 11.23
N ASP A 169 -1.83 8.66 11.43
CA ASP A 169 -2.43 8.53 12.76
C ASP A 169 -2.02 7.21 13.44
N PHE A 170 -1.67 6.20 12.65
CA PHE A 170 -1.14 4.91 13.10
C PHE A 170 -0.27 4.28 12.01
N HIS A 171 0.51 3.25 12.37
CA HIS A 171 1.26 2.45 11.42
C HIS A 171 1.23 0.97 11.78
N ILE A 172 1.34 0.10 10.76
CA ILE A 172 1.39 -1.34 10.87
C ILE A 172 2.63 -1.82 10.10
N LEU A 173 3.49 -2.60 10.75
CA LEU A 173 4.75 -3.06 10.17
C LEU A 173 4.76 -4.59 10.04
N PHE A 174 4.96 -5.07 8.82
CA PHE A 174 5.15 -6.48 8.53
C PHE A 174 6.61 -6.73 8.20
N TYR A 175 7.29 -7.57 8.97
CA TYR A 175 8.72 -7.94 8.80
C TYR A 175 9.61 -6.77 8.35
N ALA A 176 9.36 -5.59 8.90
CA ALA A 176 10.00 -4.35 8.51
C ALA A 176 11.50 -4.35 8.79
N VAL A 177 12.27 -3.78 7.87
CA VAL A 177 13.67 -3.42 8.14
C VAL A 177 13.66 -2.13 8.96
N THR A 178 13.86 -2.24 10.27
CA THR A 178 13.76 -1.09 11.19
C THR A 178 15.03 -0.25 11.28
N SER A 179 16.17 -0.75 10.77
CA SER A 179 17.43 -0.03 10.73
C SER A 179 18.31 -0.49 9.59
N MET A 180 18.95 0.46 8.91
CA MET A 180 19.97 0.22 7.88
C MET A 180 21.40 0.29 8.45
N ARG A 181 21.56 0.46 9.77
CA ARG A 181 22.88 0.50 10.42
C ARG A 181 23.48 -0.91 10.48
N ASP A 182 24.75 -1.06 10.11
CA ASP A 182 25.42 -2.37 10.03
C ASP A 182 25.45 -3.12 11.37
N ASN A 183 25.59 -2.41 12.49
CA ASN A 183 25.56 -3.00 13.83
C ASN A 183 24.18 -3.48 14.30
N MET A 184 23.10 -3.12 13.59
CA MET A 184 21.73 -3.53 13.87
C MET A 184 21.22 -4.61 12.90
N ARG A 185 22.02 -4.99 11.90
CA ARG A 185 21.66 -6.08 10.97
C ARG A 185 21.77 -7.40 11.72
N THR A 186 20.68 -8.16 11.77
CA THR A 186 20.72 -9.52 12.24
C THR A 186 21.61 -10.35 11.30
N LYS A 187 22.45 -11.24 11.83
CA LYS A 187 23.39 -12.09 11.07
C LYS A 187 22.75 -12.98 9.99
N HIS A 188 21.43 -12.90 9.80
CA HIS A 188 20.65 -13.71 8.87
C HIS A 188 20.36 -13.05 7.52
N SER A 189 20.64 -11.76 7.33
CA SER A 189 20.58 -11.13 6.00
C SER A 189 21.91 -11.33 5.29
N GLY A 190 22.08 -12.45 4.61
CA GLY A 190 23.29 -12.84 3.88
C GLY A 190 23.63 -12.00 2.64
N THR A 191 23.16 -10.78 2.57
CA THR A 191 23.53 -9.82 1.51
C THR A 191 24.50 -8.79 2.08
N LYS A 192 25.77 -9.00 1.82
CA LYS A 192 26.77 -7.91 1.88
C LYS A 192 26.38 -6.83 0.85
N PRO A 193 26.65 -5.56 1.14
CA PRO A 193 26.45 -4.45 0.21
C PRO A 193 27.23 -4.64 -1.08
#